data_9eb0eecb30a229c23e5a863be6d3f56b
#
_entry.id   9eb0eecb30a229c23e5a863be6d3f56b
#
_cell.length_a   1.000
_cell.length_b   1.000
_cell.length_c   1.000
_cell.angle_alpha   90.00
_cell.angle_beta   90.00
_cell.angle_gamma   90.00
#
_symmetry.space_group_name_H-M   'P 1'
#
loop_
_entity.id
_entity.type
_entity.pdbx_description
1 polymer ?
#
loop_
_entity_poly.entity_id
_entity_poly.type
_entity_poly.pdbx_seq_one_letter_code
_entity_poly.pdbx_strand_id
1 'polypeptide(L)'
;MYWYSAGYLARNDSRKCQYTVAFPASCPWVTSVGGTMNGQGGTSQRGEPVALEEWGANSEETKTMFAKITSAGGFSNHFHTPAYQKYAVEEYMISNAGKRAKSGYNRSGRGIPDLSANALNFQAWIDAGPATISGTSGSAPSIAGMISVANAQRGKNGQKRLGFLNLLLYNHTTAILNSIVHGYNNCTAGSQLINGTDSTVCCEEGFSSGSSEWDPVVGLGSLSYLKLMNIAQ
;
A
#
# COMPACT_ATOMS: atom_id res chain seq x y z
N MET A 1 -16.09 -0.08 1.19
CA MET A 1 -15.03 -0.99 0.74
C MET A 1 -14.06 -1.11 1.90
N TYR A 2 -13.99 -2.25 2.56
CA TYR A 2 -13.22 -2.39 3.79
C TYR A 2 -11.79 -2.82 3.44
N TRP A 3 -10.84 -2.01 3.85
CA TRP A 3 -9.42 -2.25 3.65
C TRP A 3 -8.85 -2.80 4.95
N TYR A 4 -8.29 -3.98 4.93
CA TYR A 4 -7.67 -4.58 6.11
C TYR A 4 -6.15 -4.65 5.91
N SER A 5 -5.42 -4.00 6.78
CA SER A 5 -3.99 -4.23 6.97
C SER A 5 -3.76 -5.56 7.71
N ALA A 6 -2.52 -5.98 7.80
CA ALA A 6 -2.10 -7.25 8.38
C ALA A 6 -2.56 -7.47 9.83
N GLY A 7 -3.77 -7.81 10.06
CA GLY A 7 -4.29 -8.14 11.38
C GLY A 7 -5.77 -7.84 11.50
N TYR A 8 -6.58 -8.83 11.23
CA TYR A 8 -8.01 -8.75 11.46
C TYR A 8 -8.36 -9.44 12.77
N LEU A 9 -9.15 -8.77 13.59
CA LEU A 9 -9.77 -9.43 14.74
C LEU A 9 -10.80 -10.44 14.26
N ALA A 10 -10.66 -11.70 14.66
CA ALA A 10 -11.69 -12.70 14.41
C ALA A 10 -13.01 -12.19 14.99
N ARG A 11 -14.09 -12.33 14.25
CA ARG A 11 -15.41 -11.76 14.52
C ARG A 11 -15.98 -12.09 15.93
N ASN A 12 -15.42 -13.08 16.60
CA ASN A 12 -15.86 -13.57 17.91
C ASN A 12 -14.79 -13.48 19.02
N ASP A 13 -13.58 -12.99 18.73
CA ASP A 13 -12.55 -12.81 19.75
C ASP A 13 -11.72 -11.56 19.43
N SER A 14 -12.04 -10.48 20.13
CA SER A 14 -11.41 -9.17 19.97
C SER A 14 -9.92 -9.14 20.34
N ARG A 15 -9.32 -10.26 20.70
CA ARG A 15 -7.92 -10.37 21.15
C ARG A 15 -7.02 -11.15 20.19
N LYS A 16 -7.57 -11.69 19.10
CA LYS A 16 -6.79 -12.47 18.12
C LYS A 16 -6.60 -11.69 16.84
N CYS A 17 -5.35 -11.31 16.58
CA CYS A 17 -4.93 -10.79 15.30
C CYS A 17 -4.82 -11.92 14.27
N GLN A 18 -5.33 -11.70 13.06
CA GLN A 18 -5.23 -12.65 11.96
C GLN A 18 -4.74 -11.95 10.70
N TYR A 19 -3.90 -12.65 9.93
CA TYR A 19 -3.48 -12.16 8.63
C TYR A 19 -4.55 -12.44 7.58
N THR A 20 -5.02 -11.38 6.92
CA THR A 20 -5.95 -11.50 5.81
C THR A 20 -5.67 -10.42 4.77
N VAL A 21 -5.90 -10.74 3.52
CA VAL A 21 -5.84 -9.79 2.41
C VAL A 21 -7.14 -9.82 1.63
N ALA A 22 -7.62 -8.63 1.28
CA ALA A 22 -8.90 -8.48 0.60
C ALA A 22 -8.80 -8.84 -0.89
N PHE A 23 -9.91 -9.38 -1.43
CA PHE A 23 -10.15 -9.41 -2.86
C PHE A 23 -10.79 -8.08 -3.30
N PRO A 24 -10.44 -7.51 -4.48
CA PRO A 24 -9.62 -8.07 -5.56
C PRO A 24 -8.10 -7.86 -5.44
N ALA A 25 -7.58 -7.18 -4.42
CA ALA A 25 -6.15 -6.88 -4.30
C ALA A 25 -5.27 -8.14 -4.28
N SER A 26 -5.76 -9.24 -3.70
CA SER A 26 -5.07 -10.53 -3.65
C SER A 26 -5.05 -11.28 -4.99
N CYS A 27 -5.81 -10.86 -5.99
CA CYS A 27 -5.82 -11.50 -7.31
C CYS A 27 -4.48 -11.31 -8.04
N PRO A 28 -3.85 -12.36 -8.60
CA PRO A 28 -2.56 -12.23 -9.27
C PRO A 28 -2.62 -11.51 -10.63
N TRP A 29 -3.82 -11.23 -11.14
CA TRP A 29 -4.05 -10.57 -12.41
C TRP A 29 -4.43 -9.08 -12.30
N VAL A 30 -4.31 -8.51 -11.11
CA VAL A 30 -4.49 -7.07 -10.88
C VAL A 30 -3.20 -6.47 -10.33
N THR A 31 -3.00 -5.17 -10.55
CA THR A 31 -1.96 -4.39 -9.86
C THR A 31 -2.55 -3.83 -8.58
N SER A 32 -2.06 -4.30 -7.44
CA SER A 32 -2.48 -3.86 -6.12
C SER A 32 -1.67 -2.64 -5.69
N VAL A 33 -2.37 -1.58 -5.27
CA VAL A 33 -1.75 -0.31 -4.90
C VAL A 33 -1.92 -0.06 -3.41
N GLY A 34 -0.80 0.11 -2.73
CA GLY A 34 -0.71 0.52 -1.33
C GLY A 34 -0.60 2.04 -1.17
N GLY A 35 -0.34 2.47 0.05
CA GLY A 35 -0.28 3.88 0.41
C GLY A 35 1.05 4.29 1.03
N THR A 36 1.50 5.49 0.68
CA THR A 36 2.60 6.20 1.32
C THR A 36 2.14 7.53 1.85
N MET A 37 2.92 8.15 2.70
CA MET A 37 2.73 9.53 3.14
C MET A 37 3.97 10.34 2.77
N ASN A 38 3.77 11.55 2.27
CA ASN A 38 4.85 12.51 2.13
C ASN A 38 5.24 13.02 3.51
N GLY A 39 6.50 12.87 3.85
CA GLY A 39 7.02 13.09 5.19
C GLY A 39 6.87 14.52 5.72
N GLN A 40 5.70 14.88 6.19
CA GLN A 40 5.56 15.94 7.19
C GLN A 40 5.66 15.31 8.58
N GLY A 41 6.89 15.11 9.03
CA GLY A 41 7.17 14.56 10.36
C GLY A 41 8.16 13.39 10.39
N GLY A 42 8.52 12.82 9.26
CA GLY A 42 9.55 11.78 9.17
C GLY A 42 10.87 12.32 8.67
N THR A 43 11.94 12.00 9.34
CA THR A 43 13.32 12.44 9.15
C THR A 43 14.00 11.94 7.86
N SER A 44 13.29 11.55 6.81
CA SER A 44 13.95 11.10 5.59
C SER A 44 14.08 12.20 4.56
N GLN A 45 15.26 12.74 4.44
CA GLN A 45 15.64 13.67 3.37
C GLN A 45 15.64 13.04 1.97
N ARG A 46 15.32 11.74 1.80
CA ARG A 46 15.44 10.99 0.53
C ARG A 46 14.41 9.90 0.26
N GLY A 47 13.38 9.72 1.06
CA GLY A 47 12.38 8.66 0.82
C GLY A 47 10.99 9.07 1.29
N GLU A 48 9.98 8.58 0.59
CA GLU A 48 8.60 8.68 1.04
C GLU A 48 8.40 7.66 2.18
N PRO A 49 7.97 8.07 3.37
CA PRO A 49 7.65 7.12 4.42
C PRO A 49 6.40 6.32 4.05
N VAL A 50 6.26 5.14 4.63
CA VAL A 50 5.05 4.32 4.52
C VAL A 50 3.87 5.08 5.13
N ALA A 51 2.68 4.92 4.55
CA ALA A 51 1.47 5.48 5.12
C ALA A 51 1.15 4.78 6.45
N LEU A 52 1.72 5.29 7.50
CA LEU A 52 1.43 4.93 8.87
C LEU A 52 1.23 6.20 9.65
N GLU A 53 0.01 6.55 9.99
CA GLU A 53 -0.21 7.70 10.85
C GLU A 53 -1.38 7.54 11.80
N GLU A 54 -1.16 8.08 13.00
CA GLU A 54 -2.25 8.48 13.86
C GLU A 54 -2.89 9.73 13.26
N TRP A 55 -4.06 9.58 12.71
CA TRP A 55 -4.86 10.72 12.32
C TRP A 55 -5.44 11.36 13.58
N GLY A 56 -4.67 12.29 14.15
CA GLY A 56 -5.15 13.17 15.17
C GLY A 56 -5.58 14.49 14.56
N ALA A 57 -6.83 14.67 14.23
CA ALA A 57 -7.38 16.01 14.13
C ALA A 57 -7.57 16.52 15.56
N ASN A 58 -6.56 17.16 16.14
CA ASN A 58 -6.75 18.03 17.28
C ASN A 58 -7.47 19.30 16.81
N SER A 59 -8.74 19.20 16.51
CA SER A 59 -9.63 20.35 16.52
C SER A 59 -10.72 20.04 17.52
N GLU A 60 -10.86 20.86 18.54
CA GLU A 60 -11.96 20.77 19.50
C GLU A 60 -13.35 20.91 18.84
N GLU A 61 -13.38 21.28 17.56
CA GLU A 61 -14.61 21.46 16.78
C GLU A 61 -15.14 20.21 16.10
N THR A 62 -14.30 19.18 15.86
CA THR A 62 -14.76 17.93 15.28
C THR A 62 -14.43 16.78 16.21
N LYS A 63 -15.34 16.46 17.12
CA LYS A 63 -15.34 15.23 17.93
C LYS A 63 -15.54 13.98 17.07
N THR A 64 -14.98 13.92 15.88
CA THR A 64 -15.21 12.87 14.90
C THR A 64 -13.94 12.11 14.60
N MET A 65 -13.93 10.90 15.13
CA MET A 65 -13.30 9.68 14.62
C MET A 65 -11.82 9.76 14.27
N PHE A 66 -11.00 9.38 15.21
CA PHE A 66 -9.61 9.03 14.96
C PHE A 66 -9.53 7.63 14.34
N ALA A 67 -9.03 7.54 13.13
CA ALA A 67 -8.70 6.26 12.52
C ALA A 67 -7.22 6.22 12.20
N LYS A 68 -6.51 5.24 12.74
CA LYS A 68 -5.18 4.89 12.24
C LYS A 68 -5.31 4.26 10.87
N ILE A 69 -4.73 4.88 9.84
CA ILE A 69 -4.67 4.31 8.50
C ILE A 69 -3.24 3.83 8.25
N THR A 70 -3.11 2.56 7.87
CA THR A 70 -1.85 2.01 7.41
C THR A 70 -1.99 1.49 5.99
N SER A 71 -0.88 1.43 5.25
CA SER A 71 -0.87 0.75 3.97
C SER A 71 -1.25 -0.71 4.16
N ALA A 72 -2.34 -1.15 3.54
CA ALA A 72 -2.77 -2.53 3.62
C ALA A 72 -1.85 -3.42 2.79
N GLY A 73 -1.41 -4.54 3.38
CA GLY A 73 -0.52 -5.47 2.71
C GLY A 73 -0.44 -6.81 3.43
N GLY A 74 0.24 -7.76 2.81
CA GLY A 74 0.37 -9.11 3.34
C GLY A 74 0.39 -10.18 2.24
N PHE A 75 -0.05 -11.39 2.57
CA PHE A 75 0.01 -12.56 1.70
C PHE A 75 -1.37 -13.22 1.57
N SER A 76 -1.74 -13.58 0.36
CA SER A 76 -3.03 -14.22 0.07
C SER A 76 -3.12 -15.61 0.70
N ASN A 77 -4.28 -15.91 1.28
CA ASN A 77 -4.61 -17.25 1.75
C ASN A 77 -5.20 -18.14 0.62
N HIS A 78 -5.51 -17.56 -0.56
CA HIS A 78 -6.19 -18.25 -1.65
C HIS A 78 -5.29 -18.41 -2.88
N PHE A 79 -4.57 -17.36 -3.26
CA PHE A 79 -3.75 -17.34 -4.46
C PHE A 79 -2.28 -17.54 -4.11
N HIS A 80 -1.62 -18.43 -4.84
CA HIS A 80 -0.17 -18.62 -4.71
C HIS A 80 0.59 -17.43 -5.29
N THR A 81 1.83 -17.29 -4.84
CA THR A 81 2.78 -16.32 -5.39
C THR A 81 2.95 -16.55 -6.89
N PRO A 82 2.59 -15.57 -7.75
CA PRO A 82 2.76 -15.71 -9.19
C PRO A 82 4.24 -15.68 -9.59
N ALA A 83 4.55 -16.26 -10.74
CA ALA A 83 5.93 -16.41 -11.22
C ALA A 83 6.67 -15.05 -11.29
N TYR A 84 6.00 -13.99 -11.72
CA TYR A 84 6.61 -12.65 -11.82
C TYR A 84 7.02 -12.06 -10.47
N GLN A 85 6.39 -12.49 -9.36
CA GLN A 85 6.63 -11.96 -8.01
C GLN A 85 7.58 -12.84 -7.19
N LYS A 86 7.80 -14.07 -7.64
CA LYS A 86 8.46 -15.11 -6.83
C LYS A 86 9.80 -14.66 -6.25
N TYR A 87 10.69 -14.13 -7.08
CA TYR A 87 12.00 -13.65 -6.64
C TYR A 87 11.88 -12.57 -5.56
N ALA A 88 11.05 -11.57 -5.78
CA ALA A 88 10.88 -10.45 -4.85
C ALA A 88 10.32 -10.89 -3.47
N VAL A 89 9.39 -11.86 -3.47
CA VAL A 89 8.85 -12.44 -2.24
C VAL A 89 9.92 -13.27 -1.50
N GLU A 90 10.69 -14.07 -2.22
CA GLU A 90 11.79 -14.86 -1.65
C GLU A 90 12.85 -13.96 -1.01
N GLU A 91 13.26 -12.88 -1.68
CA GLU A 91 14.21 -11.89 -1.13
C GLU A 91 13.66 -11.22 0.14
N TYR A 92 12.38 -10.83 0.15
CA TYR A 92 11.77 -10.33 1.37
C TYR A 92 11.84 -11.34 2.51
N MET A 93 11.51 -12.62 2.27
CA MET A 93 11.47 -13.66 3.29
C MET A 93 12.83 -13.90 3.98
N ILE A 94 13.93 -13.70 3.26
CA ILE A 94 15.29 -13.85 3.81
C ILE A 94 15.84 -12.54 4.38
N SER A 95 15.21 -11.41 4.11
CA SER A 95 15.61 -10.11 4.63
C SER A 95 15.42 -9.99 6.16
N ASN A 96 16.04 -8.99 6.75
CA ASN A 96 15.83 -8.70 8.18
C ASN A 96 14.38 -8.32 8.50
N ALA A 97 13.68 -7.64 7.60
CA ALA A 97 12.26 -7.29 7.76
C ALA A 97 11.38 -8.56 7.74
N GLY A 98 11.60 -9.44 6.76
CA GLY A 98 10.87 -10.70 6.64
C GLY A 98 11.12 -11.68 7.80
N LYS A 99 12.34 -11.71 8.34
CA LYS A 99 12.67 -12.51 9.52
C LYS A 99 12.02 -12.01 10.81
N ARG A 100 11.69 -10.71 10.88
CA ARG A 100 10.93 -10.14 12.01
C ARG A 100 9.43 -10.43 11.94
N ALA A 101 8.91 -10.71 10.75
CA ALA A 101 7.50 -11.05 10.59
C ALA A 101 7.18 -12.35 11.35
N LYS A 102 6.18 -12.28 12.23
CA LYS A 102 5.76 -13.44 13.03
C LYS A 102 5.09 -14.50 12.14
N SER A 103 4.99 -15.72 12.67
CA SER A 103 4.32 -16.83 11.98
C SER A 103 2.79 -16.59 11.91
N GLY A 104 2.10 -17.33 11.06
CA GLY A 104 0.65 -17.32 10.96
C GLY A 104 0.08 -16.81 9.64
N TYR A 105 0.93 -16.32 8.74
CA TYR A 105 0.53 -15.95 7.37
C TYR A 105 0.97 -17.00 6.35
N ASN A 106 0.33 -17.01 5.20
CA ASN A 106 0.65 -17.93 4.11
C ASN A 106 1.91 -17.48 3.36
N ARG A 107 3.06 -18.04 3.68
CA ARG A 107 4.37 -17.68 3.08
C ARG A 107 4.47 -17.97 1.58
N SER A 108 3.60 -18.82 1.03
CA SER A 108 3.51 -19.12 -0.42
C SER A 108 2.40 -18.34 -1.13
N GLY A 109 1.76 -17.42 -0.42
CA GLY A 109 0.68 -16.61 -0.96
C GLY A 109 1.17 -15.46 -1.83
N ARG A 110 0.28 -15.01 -2.74
CA ARG A 110 0.48 -13.77 -3.49
C ARG A 110 0.67 -12.62 -2.53
N GLY A 111 1.80 -11.94 -2.60
CA GLY A 111 2.15 -10.78 -1.78
C GLY A 111 1.52 -9.49 -2.33
N ILE A 112 0.98 -8.64 -1.47
CA ILE A 112 0.43 -7.32 -1.77
C ILE A 112 0.99 -6.25 -0.83
N PRO A 113 1.04 -4.97 -1.29
CA PRO A 113 0.74 -4.46 -2.61
C PRO A 113 1.86 -4.73 -3.64
N ASP A 114 1.64 -4.39 -4.93
CA ASP A 114 2.71 -4.43 -5.94
C ASP A 114 3.54 -3.16 -5.91
N LEU A 115 2.90 -2.01 -5.74
CA LEU A 115 3.52 -0.69 -5.58
C LEU A 115 2.64 0.19 -4.70
N SER A 116 3.13 1.38 -4.37
CA SER A 116 2.38 2.37 -3.57
C SER A 116 2.44 3.77 -4.19
N ALA A 117 1.53 4.64 -3.72
CA ALA A 117 1.56 6.07 -3.99
C ALA A 117 1.07 6.83 -2.77
N ASN A 118 1.20 8.16 -2.78
CA ASN A 118 0.68 8.98 -1.70
C ASN A 118 -0.77 8.60 -1.37
N ALA A 119 -1.05 8.47 -0.09
CA ALA A 119 -2.37 8.11 0.42
C ALA A 119 -2.96 9.18 1.36
N LEU A 120 -2.24 10.26 1.61
CA LEU A 120 -2.65 11.27 2.58
C LEU A 120 -2.77 12.66 1.96
N ASN A 121 -3.71 13.42 2.52
CA ASN A 121 -3.88 14.85 2.27
C ASN A 121 -4.09 15.22 0.80
N PHE A 122 -4.86 14.42 0.06
CA PHE A 122 -5.31 14.82 -1.27
C PHE A 122 -6.23 16.02 -1.16
N GLN A 123 -5.86 17.10 -1.83
CA GLN A 123 -6.74 18.26 -1.96
C GLN A 123 -7.82 17.95 -3.00
N ALA A 124 -9.06 18.04 -2.60
CA ALA A 124 -10.23 17.80 -3.43
C ALA A 124 -11.21 18.97 -3.31
N TRP A 125 -12.08 19.12 -4.29
CA TRP A 125 -13.20 20.06 -4.24
C TRP A 125 -14.49 19.25 -4.20
N ILE A 126 -15.18 19.26 -3.08
CA ILE A 126 -16.38 18.44 -2.82
C ILE A 126 -17.49 19.35 -2.36
N ASP A 127 -18.70 19.19 -2.90
CA ASP A 127 -19.90 19.98 -2.54
C ASP A 127 -19.65 21.49 -2.51
N ALA A 128 -19.01 21.99 -3.58
CA ALA A 128 -18.67 23.41 -3.74
C ALA A 128 -17.70 23.98 -2.68
N GLY A 129 -16.89 23.13 -2.03
CA GLY A 129 -15.87 23.54 -1.07
C GLY A 129 -14.57 22.73 -1.14
N PRO A 130 -13.46 23.29 -0.66
CA PRO A 130 -12.21 22.54 -0.54
C PRO A 130 -12.35 21.46 0.54
N ALA A 131 -11.82 20.28 0.24
CA ALA A 131 -11.78 19.15 1.16
C ALA A 131 -10.42 18.45 1.09
N THR A 132 -10.03 17.85 2.19
CA THR A 132 -8.83 16.98 2.24
C THR A 132 -9.29 15.56 2.45
N ILE A 133 -8.87 14.66 1.56
CA ILE A 133 -9.20 13.24 1.63
C ILE A 133 -7.92 12.41 1.78
N SER A 134 -8.04 11.28 2.44
CA SER A 134 -6.93 10.34 2.65
C SER A 134 -7.39 8.90 2.46
N GLY A 135 -6.46 8.06 2.08
CA GLY A 135 -6.67 6.64 1.84
C GLY A 135 -6.02 6.17 0.54
N THR A 136 -5.76 4.87 0.46
CA THR A 136 -5.30 4.22 -0.77
C THR A 136 -6.32 4.34 -1.92
N SER A 137 -7.56 4.76 -1.60
CA SER A 137 -8.58 5.15 -2.59
C SER A 137 -8.17 6.35 -3.44
N GLY A 138 -7.21 7.18 -2.98
CA GLY A 138 -6.56 8.22 -3.78
C GLY A 138 -5.30 7.70 -4.50
N SER A 139 -4.57 6.79 -3.88
CA SER A 139 -3.35 6.21 -4.47
C SER A 139 -3.61 5.46 -5.76
N ALA A 140 -4.60 4.56 -5.76
CA ALA A 140 -4.90 3.72 -6.92
C ALA A 140 -5.31 4.51 -8.18
N PRO A 141 -6.24 5.49 -8.13
CA PRO A 141 -6.58 6.31 -9.29
C PRO A 141 -5.42 7.21 -9.72
N SER A 142 -4.55 7.66 -8.81
CA SER A 142 -3.36 8.43 -9.17
C SER A 142 -2.41 7.60 -10.04
N ILE A 143 -2.12 6.36 -9.65
CA ILE A 143 -1.34 5.42 -10.46
C ILE A 143 -2.03 5.15 -11.80
N ALA A 144 -3.34 4.90 -11.81
CA ALA A 144 -4.09 4.66 -13.03
C ALA A 144 -4.02 5.86 -14.00
N GLY A 145 -4.08 7.07 -13.48
CA GLY A 145 -3.89 8.30 -14.26
C GLY A 145 -2.49 8.38 -14.90
N MET A 146 -1.43 8.14 -14.11
CA MET A 146 -0.05 8.13 -14.63
C MET A 146 0.14 7.08 -15.74
N ILE A 147 -0.38 5.88 -15.56
CA ILE A 147 -0.31 4.81 -16.57
C ILE A 147 -1.12 5.16 -17.83
N SER A 148 -2.27 5.81 -17.65
CA SER A 148 -3.09 6.29 -18.78
C SER A 148 -2.33 7.30 -19.64
N VAL A 149 -1.66 8.27 -19.02
CA VAL A 149 -0.85 9.27 -19.73
C VAL A 149 0.35 8.60 -20.43
N ALA A 150 1.04 7.67 -19.77
CA ALA A 150 2.13 6.93 -20.39
C ALA A 150 1.65 6.12 -21.62
N ASN A 151 0.50 5.46 -21.51
CA ASN A 151 -0.10 4.73 -22.63
C ASN A 151 -0.53 5.65 -23.78
N ALA A 152 -1.02 6.85 -23.48
CA ALA A 152 -1.35 7.85 -24.49
C ALA A 152 -0.09 8.34 -25.24
N GLN A 153 1.02 8.58 -24.52
CA GLN A 153 2.29 8.94 -25.12
C GLN A 153 2.83 7.84 -26.04
N ARG A 154 2.82 6.58 -25.58
CA ARG A 154 3.20 5.42 -26.38
C ARG A 154 2.36 5.32 -27.66
N GLY A 155 1.05 5.52 -27.55
CA GLY A 155 0.16 5.51 -28.73
C GLY A 155 0.49 6.61 -29.73
N LYS A 156 0.85 7.82 -29.29
CA LYS A 156 1.34 8.90 -30.17
C LYS A 156 2.63 8.52 -30.92
N ASN A 157 3.47 7.71 -30.28
CA ASN A 157 4.74 7.24 -30.87
C ASN A 157 4.56 5.92 -31.67
N GLY A 158 3.33 5.47 -31.92
CA GLY A 158 3.04 4.23 -32.66
C GLY A 158 3.40 2.95 -31.89
N GLN A 159 3.62 3.05 -30.59
CA GLN A 159 4.01 1.93 -29.73
C GLN A 159 2.77 1.25 -29.12
N LYS A 160 2.91 -0.04 -28.76
CA LYS A 160 1.87 -0.78 -28.03
C LYS A 160 1.74 -0.25 -26.60
N ARG A 161 0.54 -0.36 -26.03
CA ARG A 161 0.27 -0.08 -24.61
C ARG A 161 1.15 -0.95 -23.71
N LEU A 162 1.39 -0.51 -22.46
CA LEU A 162 2.21 -1.21 -21.47
C LEU A 162 1.70 -2.62 -21.11
N GLY A 163 0.39 -2.88 -21.29
CA GLY A 163 -0.20 -4.16 -20.97
C GLY A 163 -0.36 -4.39 -19.46
N PHE A 164 -0.17 -5.63 -19.01
CA PHE A 164 -0.26 -6.00 -17.61
C PHE A 164 0.94 -5.43 -16.84
N LEU A 165 0.67 -4.47 -15.98
CA LEU A 165 1.69 -3.62 -15.37
C LEU A 165 2.67 -4.38 -14.48
N ASN A 166 2.22 -5.45 -13.78
CA ASN A 166 3.09 -6.18 -12.85
C ASN A 166 4.31 -6.79 -13.54
N LEU A 167 4.20 -7.23 -14.78
CA LEU A 167 5.36 -7.73 -15.53
C LEU A 167 6.42 -6.64 -15.73
N LEU A 168 6.00 -5.42 -16.01
CA LEU A 168 6.90 -4.27 -16.14
C LEU A 168 7.52 -3.92 -14.78
N LEU A 169 6.70 -3.86 -13.73
CA LEU A 169 7.13 -3.47 -12.38
C LEU A 169 8.21 -4.41 -11.84
N TYR A 170 7.97 -5.71 -11.87
CA TYR A 170 8.88 -6.70 -11.29
C TYR A 170 10.14 -6.95 -12.13
N ASN A 171 10.12 -6.61 -13.43
CA ASN A 171 11.31 -6.72 -14.30
C ASN A 171 12.17 -5.45 -14.33
N HIS A 172 11.59 -4.28 -13.99
CA HIS A 172 12.25 -2.99 -14.15
C HIS A 172 12.09 -2.09 -12.92
N THR A 173 12.14 -2.66 -11.73
CA THR A 173 11.85 -1.98 -10.45
C THR A 173 12.61 -0.67 -10.30
N THR A 174 13.92 -0.69 -10.41
CA THR A 174 14.79 0.49 -10.18
C THR A 174 14.63 1.56 -11.26
N ALA A 175 14.20 1.17 -12.45
CA ALA A 175 14.05 2.09 -13.59
C ALA A 175 12.84 3.02 -13.46
N ILE A 176 11.80 2.61 -12.73
CA ILE A 176 10.52 3.34 -12.66
C ILE A 176 10.02 3.62 -11.25
N LEU A 177 10.60 2.99 -10.23
CA LEU A 177 10.16 3.13 -8.84
C LEU A 177 11.21 3.83 -7.97
N ASN A 178 10.73 4.39 -6.87
CA ASN A 178 11.55 4.86 -5.76
C ASN A 178 11.38 3.89 -4.60
N SER A 179 12.51 3.39 -4.08
CA SER A 179 12.49 2.46 -2.95
C SER A 179 12.05 3.17 -1.66
N ILE A 180 11.25 2.48 -0.87
CA ILE A 180 10.77 2.92 0.45
C ILE A 180 11.14 1.83 1.45
N VAL A 181 11.91 2.18 2.47
CA VAL A 181 12.48 1.21 3.41
C VAL A 181 12.07 1.46 4.87
N HIS A 182 11.13 2.36 5.09
CA HIS A 182 10.67 2.73 6.43
C HIS A 182 9.17 2.56 6.58
N GLY A 183 8.75 2.05 7.72
CA GLY A 183 7.36 1.93 8.13
C GLY A 183 6.91 0.49 8.38
N TYR A 184 5.67 0.35 8.78
CA TYR A 184 5.03 -0.92 9.12
C TYR A 184 3.50 -0.80 8.97
N ASN A 185 2.81 -1.93 8.94
CA ASN A 185 1.34 -1.98 8.80
C ASN A 185 0.67 -2.79 9.93
N ASN A 186 1.14 -2.62 11.13
CA ASN A 186 0.66 -3.36 12.30
C ASN A 186 -0.65 -2.83 12.89
N CYS A 187 -1.24 -1.78 12.33
CA CYS A 187 -2.50 -1.23 12.79
C CYS A 187 -3.55 -1.26 11.67
N THR A 188 -4.80 -1.40 12.03
CA THR A 188 -5.95 -1.28 11.13
C THR A 188 -6.88 -0.19 11.60
N ALA A 189 -7.39 0.60 10.65
CA ALA A 189 -8.47 1.53 10.93
C ALA A 189 -9.76 0.73 11.16
N GLY A 190 -10.24 0.73 12.36
CA GLY A 190 -11.60 0.30 12.65
C GLY A 190 -12.57 1.39 12.21
N SER A 191 -13.38 1.13 11.21
CA SER A 191 -14.38 2.08 10.73
C SER A 191 -15.69 2.06 11.52
N GLN A 192 -15.71 1.40 12.66
CA GLN A 192 -16.94 1.28 13.47
C GLN A 192 -16.71 1.80 14.87
N LEU A 193 -17.40 2.88 15.18
CA LEU A 193 -17.68 3.26 16.56
C LEU A 193 -18.52 2.18 17.21
N ILE A 194 -17.88 1.25 17.91
CA ILE A 194 -18.59 0.38 18.83
C ILE A 194 -18.74 1.17 20.13
N ASN A 195 -19.93 1.62 20.43
CA ASN A 195 -20.26 2.39 21.64
C ASN A 195 -19.53 3.74 21.79
N GLY A 196 -19.24 4.44 20.67
CA GLY A 196 -18.64 5.77 20.72
C GLY A 196 -17.14 5.79 21.06
N THR A 197 -16.49 4.64 21.12
CA THR A 197 -15.05 4.51 21.32
C THR A 197 -14.33 4.17 20.03
N ASP A 198 -13.15 4.74 19.87
CA ASP A 198 -12.25 4.47 18.73
C ASP A 198 -11.91 2.97 18.69
N SER A 199 -12.14 2.35 17.54
CA SER A 199 -11.86 0.92 17.31
C SER A 199 -10.55 0.66 16.58
N THR A 200 -9.58 1.56 16.67
CA THR A 200 -8.23 1.30 16.13
C THR A 200 -7.60 0.10 16.83
N VAL A 201 -7.25 -0.91 16.07
CA VAL A 201 -6.59 -2.10 16.57
C VAL A 201 -5.20 -2.21 16.00
N CYS A 202 -4.21 -2.30 16.89
CA CYS A 202 -2.82 -2.56 16.53
C CYS A 202 -2.41 -3.97 16.98
N CYS A 203 -1.76 -4.70 16.09
CA CYS A 203 -1.23 -6.02 16.34
C CYS A 203 0.29 -5.96 16.31
N GLU A 204 0.96 -6.62 17.24
CA GLU A 204 2.42 -6.73 17.24
C GLU A 204 2.95 -7.51 16.02
N GLU A 205 2.08 -8.25 15.37
CA GLU A 205 2.36 -9.15 14.24
C GLU A 205 2.37 -8.47 12.87
N GLY A 206 2.33 -7.15 12.77
CA GLY A 206 2.37 -6.44 11.49
C GLY A 206 3.66 -6.69 10.70
N PHE A 207 3.59 -6.44 9.39
CA PHE A 207 4.78 -6.46 8.55
C PHE A 207 5.52 -5.13 8.64
N SER A 208 6.85 -5.21 8.44
CA SER A 208 7.71 -4.04 8.35
C SER A 208 8.23 -3.87 6.92
N SER A 209 8.30 -2.63 6.46
CA SER A 209 9.14 -2.25 5.33
C SER A 209 10.62 -2.38 5.71
N GLY A 210 11.48 -2.44 4.73
CA GLY A 210 12.94 -2.55 4.96
C GLY A 210 13.64 -3.50 4.01
N SER A 211 12.95 -3.90 2.94
CA SER A 211 13.57 -4.50 1.75
C SER A 211 13.82 -3.41 0.71
N SER A 212 14.94 -3.47 0.01
CA SER A 212 15.23 -2.59 -1.11
C SER A 212 14.48 -3.00 -2.38
N GLU A 213 13.91 -4.21 -2.39
CA GLU A 213 13.24 -4.79 -3.55
C GLU A 213 11.72 -4.67 -3.41
N TRP A 214 11.12 -5.53 -2.61
CA TRP A 214 9.69 -5.59 -2.36
C TRP A 214 9.42 -5.90 -0.89
N ASP A 215 8.36 -5.35 -0.34
CA ASP A 215 7.85 -5.74 0.97
C ASP A 215 6.30 -5.69 1.03
N PRO A 216 5.67 -6.42 1.96
CA PRO A 216 4.22 -6.47 2.08
C PRO A 216 3.61 -5.24 2.76
N VAL A 217 4.27 -4.10 2.73
CA VAL A 217 3.78 -2.82 3.26
C VAL A 217 3.61 -1.80 2.14
N VAL A 218 4.65 -1.63 1.30
CA VAL A 218 4.64 -0.65 0.20
C VAL A 218 4.88 -1.27 -1.17
N GLY A 219 5.04 -2.60 -1.24
CA GLY A 219 5.38 -3.27 -2.48
C GLY A 219 6.80 -2.95 -2.94
N LEU A 220 6.98 -2.76 -4.22
CA LEU A 220 8.25 -2.36 -4.85
C LEU A 220 8.63 -0.88 -4.62
N GLY A 221 7.78 -0.13 -3.90
CA GLY A 221 7.98 1.30 -3.64
C GLY A 221 7.01 2.20 -4.41
N SER A 222 7.32 3.49 -4.52
CA SER A 222 6.45 4.47 -5.18
C SER A 222 6.80 4.69 -6.65
N LEU A 223 5.76 4.81 -7.49
CA LEU A 223 5.93 5.06 -8.93
C LEU A 223 6.44 6.49 -9.16
N SER A 224 7.55 6.61 -9.87
CA SER A 224 8.05 7.90 -10.33
C SER A 224 7.47 8.24 -11.70
N TYR A 225 6.66 9.29 -11.78
CA TYR A 225 6.09 9.75 -13.04
C TYR A 225 7.15 10.09 -14.09
N LEU A 226 8.21 10.78 -13.68
CA LEU A 226 9.31 11.15 -14.59
C LEU A 226 10.02 9.92 -15.15
N LYS A 227 10.35 8.96 -14.30
CA LYS A 227 10.97 7.71 -14.73
C LYS A 227 10.05 6.90 -15.65
N LEU A 228 8.74 6.83 -15.32
CA LEU A 228 7.74 6.18 -16.17
C LEU A 228 7.66 6.82 -17.56
N MET A 229 7.66 8.15 -17.63
CA MET A 229 7.60 8.85 -18.91
C MET A 229 8.84 8.64 -19.76
N ASN A 230 10.02 8.44 -19.17
CA ASN A 230 11.24 8.11 -19.90
C ASN A 230 11.17 6.77 -20.63
N ILE A 231 10.46 5.79 -20.07
CA ILE A 231 10.24 4.49 -20.75
C ILE A 231 9.02 4.49 -21.67
N ALA A 232 8.20 5.53 -21.62
CA ALA A 232 7.03 5.70 -22.49
C ALA A 232 7.37 6.43 -23.81
N GLN A 233 8.57 6.96 -23.93
CA GLN A 233 9.08 7.56 -25.15
C GLN A 233 9.64 6.49 -26.09
#